data_373f680695e0b303b42f222c00db28c3
#
_entry.id   373f680695e0b303b42f222c00db28c3
#
_cell.length_a   1.000
_cell.length_b   1.000
_cell.length_c   1.000
_cell.angle_alpha   90.00
_cell.angle_beta   90.00
_cell.angle_gamma   90.00
#
_symmetry.space_group_name_H-M   'P 1'
#
loop_
_entity.id
_entity.type
_entity.pdbx_description
1 polymer ?
#
loop_
_entity_poly.entity_id
_entity_poly.type
_entity_poly.pdbx_seq_one_letter_code
_entity_poly.pdbx_strand_id
1 'polypeptide(L)'
;REGELDGGVRSDSMMIASIDNKTKNVKVVSVFRDTLTQQDDGTYEKANAAYSFGGPEEAIALLNRNFDLDISKYMSVNFNALADVIDLLGGIEIDLTAEEVFWTNGYCTETSQVVGRKTTELTQPGNQLLDGIQAVSYARIRYTEGDDYKRAERQIGRELFCRRWLIRRRARACLL
;
A
#
# COMPACT_ATOMS: atom_id res chain seq x y z
N ARG A 1 9.72 10.00 8.05
CA ARG A 1 10.96 9.42 7.51
C ARG A 1 11.00 9.81 6.05
N GLU A 2 11.82 10.82 5.75
CA GLU A 2 12.01 11.29 4.41
C GLU A 2 12.83 10.27 3.60
N GLY A 3 12.28 9.89 2.43
CA GLY A 3 12.97 9.91 1.15
C GLY A 3 14.02 8.86 0.84
N GLU A 4 14.53 8.07 1.73
CA GLU A 4 15.47 7.02 1.36
C GLU A 4 14.75 5.67 1.25
N LEU A 5 14.48 5.28 0.02
CA LEU A 5 14.07 3.93 -0.35
C LEU A 5 15.26 2.95 -0.35
N ASP A 6 16.43 3.41 0.10
CA ASP A 6 17.66 2.64 0.19
C ASP A 6 17.83 2.07 1.60
N GLY A 7 18.04 0.78 1.66
CA GLY A 7 18.51 -0.09 2.73
C GLY A 7 18.18 0.28 4.19
N GLY A 8 17.50 -0.62 4.90
CA GLY A 8 17.18 -0.50 6.31
C GLY A 8 15.73 -0.12 6.63
N VAL A 9 14.93 0.25 5.63
CA VAL A 9 13.49 0.51 5.78
C VAL A 9 12.71 -0.76 5.44
N ARG A 10 11.82 -1.19 6.32
CA ARG A 10 10.92 -2.32 6.04
C ARG A 10 9.72 -1.83 5.24
N SER A 11 9.23 -2.64 4.30
CA SER A 11 7.99 -2.35 3.60
C SER A 11 6.78 -2.43 4.54
N ASP A 12 5.87 -1.46 4.46
CA ASP A 12 4.65 -1.43 5.26
C ASP A 12 3.52 -2.23 4.61
N SER A 13 3.52 -2.31 3.29
CA SER A 13 2.54 -3.06 2.50
C SER A 13 3.24 -3.70 1.31
N MET A 14 2.88 -4.92 0.99
CA MET A 14 3.36 -5.64 -0.18
C MET A 14 2.18 -6.18 -0.96
N MET A 15 2.10 -5.88 -2.23
CA MET A 15 1.01 -6.29 -3.11
C MET A 15 1.57 -6.84 -4.42
N ILE A 16 1.03 -7.97 -4.85
CA ILE A 16 1.36 -8.60 -6.12
C ILE A 16 0.22 -8.33 -7.10
N ALA A 17 0.52 -7.67 -8.21
CA ALA A 17 -0.44 -7.43 -9.27
C ALA A 17 -0.15 -8.30 -10.49
N SER A 18 -1.13 -9.08 -10.93
CA SER A 18 -1.07 -9.87 -12.15
C SER A 18 -2.07 -9.32 -13.17
N ILE A 19 -1.58 -9.02 -14.37
CA ILE A 19 -2.38 -8.45 -15.46
C ILE A 19 -2.40 -9.44 -16.63
N ASP A 20 -3.57 -9.98 -16.92
CA ASP A 20 -3.78 -10.76 -18.14
C ASP A 20 -3.86 -9.80 -19.34
N ASN A 21 -2.88 -9.90 -20.22
CA ASN A 21 -2.79 -9.04 -21.39
C ASN A 21 -3.90 -9.30 -22.43
N LYS A 22 -4.51 -10.50 -22.44
CA LYS A 22 -5.58 -10.87 -23.37
C LYS A 22 -6.94 -10.38 -22.88
N THR A 23 -7.28 -10.74 -21.65
CA THR A 23 -8.60 -10.45 -21.05
C THR A 23 -8.66 -9.08 -20.38
N LYS A 24 -7.49 -8.44 -20.16
CA LYS A 24 -7.34 -7.20 -19.37
C LYS A 24 -7.76 -7.34 -17.90
N ASN A 25 -7.90 -8.58 -17.43
CA ASN A 25 -8.17 -8.83 -16.03
C ASN A 25 -6.94 -8.51 -15.17
N VAL A 26 -7.17 -7.82 -14.08
CA VAL A 26 -6.17 -7.53 -13.06
C VAL A 26 -6.54 -8.29 -11.80
N LYS A 27 -5.60 -9.09 -11.31
CA LYS A 27 -5.69 -9.73 -9.99
C LYS A 27 -4.65 -9.10 -9.10
N VAL A 28 -5.05 -8.71 -7.89
CA VAL A 28 -4.14 -8.16 -6.89
C VAL A 28 -4.24 -9.01 -5.64
N VAL A 29 -3.10 -9.34 -5.07
CA VAL A 29 -2.98 -10.13 -3.84
C VAL A 29 -2.11 -9.36 -2.86
N SER A 30 -2.62 -9.13 -1.66
CA SER A 30 -1.84 -8.56 -0.57
C SER A 30 -1.04 -9.66 0.14
N VAL A 31 0.24 -9.41 0.38
CA VAL A 31 1.09 -10.26 1.20
C VAL A 31 1.22 -9.61 2.57
N PHE A 32 0.81 -10.32 3.64
CA PHE A 32 0.99 -9.82 4.99
C PHE A 32 2.47 -9.67 5.30
N ARG A 33 2.88 -8.46 5.67
CA ARG A 33 4.27 -8.11 5.92
C ARG A 33 4.95 -8.96 7.01
N ASP A 34 4.15 -9.46 7.96
CA ASP A 34 4.60 -10.28 9.08
C ASP A 34 4.55 -11.79 8.76
N THR A 35 4.22 -12.19 7.52
CA THR A 35 4.29 -13.59 7.08
C THR A 35 5.71 -14.11 7.25
N LEU A 36 5.86 -15.26 7.88
CA LEU A 36 7.14 -15.93 8.04
C LEU A 36 7.56 -16.55 6.71
N THR A 37 8.70 -16.13 6.19
CA THR A 37 9.22 -16.54 4.87
C THR A 37 10.69 -16.91 4.96
N GLN A 38 11.12 -17.82 4.11
CA GLN A 38 12.53 -18.21 4.00
C GLN A 38 13.32 -17.12 3.27
N GLN A 39 14.37 -16.63 3.94
CA GLN A 39 15.29 -15.66 3.38
C GLN A 39 16.32 -16.35 2.46
N ASP A 40 17.20 -15.57 1.83
CA ASP A 40 18.21 -16.08 0.90
C ASP A 40 19.23 -16.99 1.59
N ASP A 41 19.58 -16.68 2.82
CA ASP A 41 20.50 -17.46 3.66
C ASP A 41 19.88 -18.73 4.28
N GLY A 42 18.62 -19.02 3.97
CA GLY A 42 17.87 -20.16 4.51
C GLY A 42 17.24 -19.93 5.88
N THR A 43 17.47 -18.80 6.51
CA THR A 43 16.80 -18.42 7.76
C THR A 43 15.34 -18.05 7.54
N TYR A 44 14.54 -17.99 8.60
CA TYR A 44 13.14 -17.58 8.52
C TYR A 44 12.94 -16.24 9.23
N GLU A 45 12.43 -15.27 8.49
CA GLU A 45 12.12 -13.93 8.98
C GLU A 45 10.79 -13.44 8.38
N LYS A 46 10.31 -12.28 8.87
CA LYS A 46 9.13 -11.61 8.32
C LYS A 46 9.37 -11.20 6.87
N ALA A 47 8.37 -11.37 6.02
CA ALA A 47 8.48 -11.05 4.59
C ALA A 47 8.96 -9.61 4.32
N ASN A 48 8.54 -8.65 5.15
CA ASN A 48 8.97 -7.26 5.00
C ASN A 48 10.44 -7.00 5.37
N ALA A 49 11.13 -7.96 5.99
CA ALA A 49 12.54 -7.83 6.31
C ALA A 49 13.42 -7.87 5.05
N ALA A 50 13.02 -8.64 4.03
CA ALA A 50 13.77 -8.73 2.78
C ALA A 50 14.03 -7.36 2.14
N TYR A 51 13.03 -6.47 2.20
CA TYR A 51 13.20 -5.12 1.67
C TYR A 51 14.29 -4.34 2.42
N SER A 52 14.46 -4.55 3.72
CA SER A 52 15.53 -3.89 4.50
C SER A 52 16.91 -4.49 4.28
N PHE A 53 17.00 -5.73 3.79
CA PHE A 53 18.27 -6.42 3.53
C PHE A 53 18.83 -6.12 2.14
N GLY A 54 17.98 -6.13 1.11
CA GLY A 54 18.39 -5.98 -0.29
C GLY A 54 17.43 -5.17 -1.14
N GLY A 55 16.60 -4.32 -0.51
CA GLY A 55 15.67 -3.45 -1.24
C GLY A 55 14.57 -4.21 -1.98
N PRO A 56 14.01 -3.58 -3.03
CA PRO A 56 12.90 -4.15 -3.78
C PRO A 56 13.28 -5.43 -4.53
N GLU A 57 14.52 -5.58 -4.93
CA GLU A 57 14.99 -6.76 -5.68
C GLU A 57 14.99 -8.00 -4.78
N GLU A 58 15.48 -7.88 -3.54
CA GLU A 58 15.42 -8.98 -2.59
C GLU A 58 13.99 -9.30 -2.16
N ALA A 59 13.13 -8.30 -2.01
CA ALA A 59 11.70 -8.52 -1.74
C ALA A 59 11.04 -9.32 -2.88
N ILE A 60 11.35 -9.04 -4.15
CA ILE A 60 10.87 -9.83 -5.30
C ILE A 60 11.43 -11.24 -5.27
N ALA A 61 12.74 -11.40 -5.05
CA ALA A 61 13.38 -12.71 -4.99
C ALA A 61 12.76 -13.58 -3.89
N LEU A 62 12.50 -12.99 -2.73
CA LEU A 62 11.83 -13.66 -1.62
C LEU A 62 10.40 -14.10 -2.00
N LEU A 63 9.60 -13.23 -2.62
CA LEU A 63 8.24 -13.55 -3.03
C LEU A 63 8.23 -14.66 -4.10
N ASN A 64 9.12 -14.58 -5.08
CA ASN A 64 9.24 -15.61 -6.12
C ASN A 64 9.63 -16.96 -5.51
N ARG A 65 10.59 -16.98 -4.61
CA ARG A 65 11.06 -18.21 -3.92
C ARG A 65 9.99 -18.87 -3.07
N ASN A 66 9.28 -18.07 -2.25
CA ASN A 66 8.34 -18.62 -1.26
C ASN A 66 6.95 -18.93 -1.83
N PHE A 67 6.55 -18.31 -2.92
CA PHE A 67 5.20 -18.45 -3.51
C PHE A 67 5.21 -19.02 -4.93
N ASP A 68 6.36 -19.51 -5.41
CA ASP A 68 6.53 -20.06 -6.77
C ASP A 68 6.00 -19.10 -7.86
N LEU A 69 6.46 -17.84 -7.80
CA LEU A 69 6.03 -16.77 -8.69
C LEU A 69 7.17 -16.37 -9.64
N ASP A 70 6.80 -15.66 -10.70
CA ASP A 70 7.70 -15.08 -11.69
C ASP A 70 7.47 -13.55 -11.79
N ILE A 71 7.72 -12.87 -10.68
CA ILE A 71 7.63 -11.41 -10.61
C ILE A 71 8.94 -10.85 -11.16
N SER A 72 8.86 -10.00 -12.17
CA SER A 72 10.02 -9.40 -12.84
C SER A 72 10.04 -7.87 -12.79
N LYS A 73 9.00 -7.25 -12.24
CA LYS A 73 8.88 -5.78 -12.14
C LYS A 73 8.31 -5.39 -10.80
N TYR A 74 8.75 -4.24 -10.32
CA TYR A 74 8.24 -3.66 -9.08
C TYR A 74 7.96 -2.16 -9.24
N MET A 75 7.21 -1.63 -8.31
CA MET A 75 7.04 -0.21 -8.08
C MET A 75 7.04 0.03 -6.58
N SER A 76 7.97 0.85 -6.10
CA SER A 76 7.99 1.31 -4.72
C SER A 76 7.44 2.72 -4.65
N VAL A 77 6.56 2.96 -3.68
CA VAL A 77 5.97 4.27 -3.44
C VAL A 77 6.08 4.64 -1.97
N ASN A 78 6.47 5.86 -1.69
CA ASN A 78 6.37 6.45 -0.36
C ASN A 78 5.02 7.15 -0.18
N PHE A 79 4.75 7.64 1.02
CA PHE A 79 3.49 8.33 1.33
C PHE A 79 3.26 9.58 0.47
N ASN A 80 4.33 10.31 0.14
CA ASN A 80 4.23 11.50 -0.69
C ASN A 80 3.78 11.14 -2.11
N ALA A 81 4.49 10.21 -2.75
CA ALA A 81 4.16 9.77 -4.10
C ALA A 81 2.75 9.16 -4.17
N LEU A 82 2.35 8.41 -3.14
CA LEU A 82 1.00 7.84 -3.08
C LEU A 82 -0.07 8.91 -2.95
N ALA A 83 0.16 9.91 -2.08
CA ALA A 83 -0.76 11.03 -1.93
C ALA A 83 -0.88 11.85 -3.23
N ASP A 84 0.25 12.13 -3.89
CA ASP A 84 0.27 12.85 -5.16
C ASP A 84 -0.50 12.11 -6.27
N VAL A 85 -0.33 10.79 -6.37
CA VAL A 85 -1.06 9.98 -7.36
C VAL A 85 -2.56 10.03 -7.09
N ILE A 86 -2.99 9.94 -5.82
CA ILE A 86 -4.40 10.01 -5.45
C ILE A 86 -4.98 11.38 -5.82
N ASP A 87 -4.27 12.47 -5.52
CA ASP A 87 -4.71 13.83 -5.85
C ASP A 87 -4.80 14.04 -7.36
N LEU A 88 -3.82 13.57 -8.13
CA LEU A 88 -3.83 13.62 -9.60
C LEU A 88 -5.00 12.87 -10.23
N LEU A 89 -5.55 11.89 -9.53
CA LEU A 89 -6.70 11.11 -9.98
C LEU A 89 -8.04 11.70 -9.50
N GLY A 90 -7.99 12.79 -8.75
CA GLY A 90 -9.17 13.50 -8.25
C GLY A 90 -9.70 12.98 -6.91
N GLY A 91 -8.89 12.24 -6.16
CA GLY A 91 -9.28 11.66 -4.88
C GLY A 91 -9.86 10.26 -4.98
N ILE A 92 -10.24 9.70 -3.84
CA ILE A 92 -10.86 8.36 -3.72
C ILE A 92 -12.16 8.47 -2.92
N GLU A 93 -13.24 7.91 -3.45
CA GLU A 93 -14.49 7.78 -2.72
C GLU A 93 -14.43 6.58 -1.77
N ILE A 94 -14.66 6.84 -0.48
CA ILE A 94 -14.67 5.82 0.56
C ILE A 94 -15.85 6.07 1.49
N ASP A 95 -16.58 5.00 1.82
CA ASP A 95 -17.62 5.04 2.85
C ASP A 95 -16.98 4.83 4.22
N LEU A 96 -17.05 5.87 5.06
CA LEU A 96 -16.38 5.94 6.36
C LEU A 96 -17.36 5.81 7.50
N THR A 97 -17.04 5.00 8.49
CA THR A 97 -17.71 5.00 9.78
C THR A 97 -17.27 6.22 10.62
N ALA A 98 -18.05 6.55 11.65
CA ALA A 98 -17.68 7.64 12.57
C ALA A 98 -16.33 7.39 13.27
N GLU A 99 -16.03 6.14 13.61
CA GLU A 99 -14.76 5.74 14.20
C GLU A 99 -13.60 5.94 13.21
N GLU A 100 -13.80 5.57 11.94
CA GLU A 100 -12.79 5.76 10.90
C GLU A 100 -12.53 7.24 10.58
N VAL A 101 -13.56 8.09 10.62
CA VAL A 101 -13.39 9.55 10.52
C VAL A 101 -12.49 10.07 11.64
N PHE A 102 -12.76 9.67 12.90
CA PHE A 102 -11.94 10.07 14.05
C PHE A 102 -10.46 9.66 13.89
N TRP A 103 -10.22 8.39 13.55
CA TRP A 103 -8.85 7.89 13.38
C TRP A 103 -8.17 8.48 12.15
N THR A 104 -8.89 8.68 11.04
CA THR A 104 -8.33 9.32 9.82
C THR A 104 -7.82 10.71 10.16
N ASN A 105 -8.61 11.53 10.83
CA ASN A 105 -8.22 12.87 11.24
C ASN A 105 -6.98 12.86 12.17
N GLY A 106 -6.92 11.92 13.11
CA GLY A 106 -5.75 11.73 13.96
C GLY A 106 -4.47 11.44 13.16
N TYR A 107 -4.55 10.52 12.20
CA TYR A 107 -3.42 10.21 11.32
C TYR A 107 -3.09 11.30 10.30
N CYS A 108 -4.06 12.14 9.90
CA CYS A 108 -3.83 13.26 8.99
C CYS A 108 -2.81 14.25 9.53
N THR A 109 -2.77 14.46 10.85
CA THR A 109 -1.78 15.35 11.47
C THR A 109 -0.36 14.90 11.20
N GLU A 110 -0.05 13.61 11.46
CA GLU A 110 1.26 13.02 11.21
C GLU A 110 1.57 12.93 9.71
N THR A 111 0.61 12.46 8.91
CA THR A 111 0.76 12.32 7.46
C THR A 111 1.02 13.69 6.81
N SER A 112 0.34 14.74 7.23
CA SER A 112 0.55 16.10 6.74
C SER A 112 1.97 16.61 7.00
N GLN A 113 2.55 16.27 8.16
CA GLN A 113 3.94 16.61 8.48
C GLN A 113 4.92 15.88 7.56
N VAL A 114 4.69 14.58 7.33
CA VAL A 114 5.55 13.75 6.46
C VAL A 114 5.47 14.21 5.00
N VAL A 115 4.25 14.51 4.52
CA VAL A 115 4.01 14.93 3.12
C VAL A 115 4.35 16.41 2.91
N GLY A 116 4.44 17.20 3.98
CA GLY A 116 4.71 18.64 3.90
C GLY A 116 3.53 19.48 3.40
N ARG A 117 2.32 18.92 3.39
CA ARG A 117 1.08 19.59 2.96
C ARG A 117 0.01 19.44 4.03
N LYS A 118 -0.96 20.37 4.03
CA LYS A 118 -2.11 20.31 4.92
C LYS A 118 -3.32 19.73 4.18
N THR A 119 -4.20 19.06 4.91
CA THR A 119 -5.51 18.65 4.43
C THR A 119 -6.60 19.22 5.35
N THR A 120 -7.85 19.12 4.94
CA THR A 120 -9.01 19.50 5.74
C THR A 120 -9.47 18.33 6.61
N GLU A 121 -10.05 18.62 7.75
CA GLU A 121 -10.66 17.60 8.60
C GLU A 121 -11.94 17.04 7.99
N LEU A 122 -12.13 15.74 8.11
CA LEU A 122 -13.38 15.07 7.82
C LEU A 122 -14.38 15.32 8.96
N THR A 123 -15.57 15.78 8.64
CA THR A 123 -16.56 16.20 9.65
C THR A 123 -17.72 15.24 9.83
N GLN A 124 -17.95 14.34 8.89
CA GLN A 124 -19.11 13.45 8.87
C GLN A 124 -18.72 12.04 8.40
N PRO A 125 -19.37 10.99 8.90
CA PRO A 125 -19.28 9.64 8.34
C PRO A 125 -20.07 9.54 7.02
N GLY A 126 -19.95 8.40 6.35
CA GLY A 126 -20.59 8.10 5.07
C GLY A 126 -19.63 8.23 3.89
N ASN A 127 -20.19 8.25 2.69
CA ASN A 127 -19.39 8.31 1.46
C ASN A 127 -18.70 9.68 1.33
N GLN A 128 -17.40 9.69 1.37
CA GLN A 128 -16.53 10.86 1.32
C GLN A 128 -15.53 10.75 0.18
N LEU A 129 -15.28 11.84 -0.52
CA LEU A 129 -14.17 11.94 -1.47
C LEU A 129 -12.91 12.37 -0.70
N LEU A 130 -12.02 11.44 -0.49
CA LEU A 130 -10.77 11.67 0.24
C LEU A 130 -9.68 12.18 -0.69
N ASP A 131 -8.96 13.21 -0.26
CA ASP A 131 -7.70 13.63 -0.88
C ASP A 131 -6.56 12.63 -0.58
N GLY A 132 -5.38 12.87 -1.17
CA GLY A 132 -4.25 11.97 -1.03
C GLY A 132 -3.79 11.79 0.42
N ILE A 133 -3.78 12.86 1.23
CA ILE A 133 -3.37 12.80 2.63
C ILE A 133 -4.40 12.03 3.46
N GLN A 134 -5.69 12.33 3.29
CA GLN A 134 -6.77 11.64 3.98
C GLN A 134 -6.78 10.15 3.64
N ALA A 135 -6.63 9.82 2.36
CA ALA A 135 -6.63 8.46 1.89
C ALA A 135 -5.39 7.66 2.37
N VAL A 136 -4.21 8.27 2.41
CA VAL A 136 -3.02 7.66 3.02
C VAL A 136 -3.23 7.44 4.52
N SER A 137 -3.80 8.43 5.21
CA SER A 137 -4.09 8.37 6.65
C SER A 137 -5.09 7.26 6.97
N TYR A 138 -6.17 7.15 6.22
CA TYR A 138 -7.17 6.10 6.34
C TYR A 138 -6.54 4.70 6.25
N ALA A 139 -5.65 4.47 5.29
CA ALA A 139 -4.99 3.16 5.13
C ALA A 139 -3.97 2.84 6.23
N ARG A 140 -3.60 3.80 7.05
CA ARG A 140 -2.68 3.62 8.18
C ARG A 140 -3.40 3.25 9.47
N ILE A 141 -4.73 3.35 9.53
CA ILE A 141 -5.52 3.04 10.74
C ILE A 141 -5.26 1.60 11.20
N ARG A 142 -4.95 1.46 12.50
CA ARG A 142 -4.72 0.16 13.16
C ARG A 142 -5.65 -0.09 14.34
N TYR A 143 -6.30 0.94 14.88
CA TYR A 143 -7.03 0.91 16.14
C TYR A 143 -8.54 0.68 15.97
N THR A 144 -8.96 -0.06 14.92
CA THR A 144 -10.34 -0.49 14.74
C THR A 144 -10.45 -1.99 14.92
N GLU A 145 -11.63 -2.48 15.25
CA GLU A 145 -11.89 -3.93 15.40
C GLU A 145 -11.42 -4.70 14.14
N GLY A 146 -10.57 -5.72 14.33
CA GLY A 146 -9.99 -6.52 13.25
C GLY A 146 -8.56 -6.19 12.85
N ASP A 147 -7.88 -5.25 13.55
CA ASP A 147 -6.43 -4.95 13.45
C ASP A 147 -5.83 -5.00 12.03
N ASP A 148 -4.83 -5.87 11.81
CA ASP A 148 -4.11 -5.97 10.55
C ASP A 148 -4.96 -6.51 9.39
N TYR A 149 -6.01 -7.31 9.64
CA TYR A 149 -6.94 -7.75 8.59
C TYR A 149 -7.76 -6.59 8.04
N LYS A 150 -8.32 -5.75 8.90
CA LYS A 150 -9.05 -4.54 8.50
C LYS A 150 -8.13 -3.53 7.82
N ARG A 151 -6.87 -3.44 8.25
CA ARG A 151 -5.87 -2.63 7.57
C ARG A 151 -5.60 -3.14 6.16
N ALA A 152 -5.43 -4.45 5.98
CA ALA A 152 -5.26 -5.05 4.66
C ALA A 152 -6.48 -4.82 3.77
N GLU A 153 -7.71 -4.96 4.29
CA GLU A 153 -8.95 -4.62 3.57
C GLU A 153 -8.98 -3.16 3.12
N ARG A 154 -8.61 -2.21 4.00
CA ARG A 154 -8.53 -0.79 3.65
C ARG A 154 -7.49 -0.52 2.57
N GLN A 155 -6.39 -1.24 2.59
CA GLN A 155 -5.36 -1.16 1.56
C GLN A 155 -5.85 -1.79 0.25
N ILE A 156 -6.54 -2.92 0.29
CA ILE A 156 -7.13 -3.61 -0.87
C ILE A 156 -8.30 -2.80 -1.46
N GLY A 157 -9.13 -2.16 -0.66
CA GLY A 157 -10.19 -1.28 -1.14
C GLY A 157 -9.68 -0.19 -2.09
N ARG A 158 -8.41 0.21 -1.96
CA ARG A 158 -7.70 1.08 -2.90
C ARG A 158 -7.31 0.40 -4.22
N GLU A 159 -7.31 -0.92 -4.27
CA GLU A 159 -6.94 -1.68 -5.48
C GLU A 159 -7.95 -1.51 -6.60
N LEU A 160 -9.23 -1.27 -6.29
CA LEU A 160 -10.23 -0.91 -7.28
C LEU A 160 -9.85 0.38 -8.01
N PHE A 161 -9.10 1.25 -7.33
CA PHE A 161 -8.55 2.47 -7.91
C PHE A 161 -7.31 2.19 -8.76
N CYS A 162 -6.37 1.38 -8.29
CA CYS A 162 -5.23 0.91 -9.07
C CYS A 162 -5.66 0.12 -10.31
N ARG A 163 -6.79 -0.62 -10.27
CA ARG A 163 -7.37 -1.28 -11.44
C ARG A 163 -7.59 -0.32 -12.61
N ARG A 164 -8.12 0.86 -12.33
CA ARG A 164 -8.42 1.87 -13.38
C ARG A 164 -7.14 2.46 -13.98
N TRP A 165 -6.05 2.55 -13.20
CA TRP A 165 -4.75 3.05 -13.64
C TRP A 165 -3.90 1.97 -14.32
N LEU A 166 -3.84 0.75 -13.77
CA LEU A 166 -3.07 -0.38 -14.31
C LEU A 166 -3.59 -0.84 -15.68
N ILE A 167 -4.90 -0.82 -15.90
CA ILE A 167 -5.52 -1.17 -17.20
C ILE A 167 -5.03 -0.24 -18.31
N ARG A 168 -4.70 1.02 -18.02
CA ARG A 168 -4.20 1.97 -19.02
C ARG A 168 -2.73 1.77 -19.39
N ARG A 169 -1.90 1.08 -18.61
CA ARG A 169 -0.44 1.02 -18.81
C ARG A 169 0.21 -0.35 -19.03
N ARG A 170 -0.51 -1.41 -19.30
CA ARG A 170 0.05 -2.73 -19.73
C ARG A 170 1.23 -3.23 -18.88
N ALA A 171 1.20 -3.18 -17.57
CA ALA A 171 2.32 -3.61 -16.74
C ALA A 171 1.95 -4.75 -15.78
N ARG A 172 2.84 -5.74 -15.63
CA ARG A 172 2.91 -6.60 -14.44
C ARG A 172 3.82 -5.88 -13.46
N ALA A 173 3.34 -5.56 -12.28
CA ALA A 173 4.13 -4.86 -11.29
C ALA A 173 3.82 -5.38 -9.88
N CYS A 174 4.84 -5.45 -9.03
CA CYS A 174 4.67 -5.57 -7.59
C CYS A 174 4.69 -4.16 -6.99
N LEU A 175 3.76 -3.85 -6.09
CA LEU A 175 3.76 -2.64 -5.27
C LEU A 175 4.41 -2.98 -3.93
N LEU A 176 5.47 -2.30 -3.60
CA LEU A 176 6.25 -2.47 -2.37
C LEU A 176 6.22 -1.20 -1.52
#